data_30203d930d6868a3321d9ef5c813fe13
#
_entry.id   30203d930d6868a3321d9ef5c813fe13
#
_cell.length_a   1.000
_cell.length_b   1.000
_cell.length_c   1.000
_cell.angle_alpha   90.00
_cell.angle_beta   90.00
_cell.angle_gamma   90.00
#
_symmetry.space_group_name_H-M   'P 1'
#
loop_
_entity.id
_entity.type
_entity.pdbx_description
1 polymer ?
#
loop_
_entity_poly.entity_id
_entity_poly.type
_entity_poly.pdbx_seq_one_letter_code
_entity_poly.pdbx_strand_id
1 'polypeptide(L)'
;MRLNKKSLLLGMIVLLLSCIVGSSAKNRSFLENVQASMVQEKDSDQSQDQPEIGVSALGYCVMNADTGEIVLQKNADEKLHPASITKIMTLLVTVEQCKNLDSVTTVSENALNQIAPLSSTLHPMPKPGEQFTIRDLLYGLTMCSGNECANILAEAVCGDIDSFVELMNERAKEAGAKNTHFSNPHGLDADDHLTTAYDMALIMKAALKNPAAKEILSAKTYTIPETAYTSERNMTSGHKMVSGEFECEGVYAGKPGYTRLAQSTLVTAAKRDDVNLIAVVMKSDSGISYEDTSLLLDNAYAKINDWGVTGGFNVYHPRVTQIDDAGFTVTWDVGLDAVRAEFPVWIEYDSTDVLTKGSLEVTSDTISYHVSLSDHAGKNGVYTVQAYVYNASGESKVCSIKVLAGVGEQKGFVNWNGSTYYVHENGALGLQWQELEEGCYYFDYTTAQMVTGWVGSDTKFYLDPDGKLHTGWLKLDGKQYYFYQAGDMATGKMTIGNGEYYFDENGVLQSGFAIPQAPSLYE
;
A
#
# COMPACT_ATOMS: atom_id res chain seq x y z
N MET A 1 13.91 26.67 -24.57
CA MET A 1 13.73 25.59 -25.55
C MET A 1 15.03 25.40 -26.35
N ARG A 2 15.94 24.54 -25.88
CA ARG A 2 17.18 24.20 -26.60
C ARG A 2 16.96 22.84 -27.26
N LEU A 3 16.63 22.85 -28.55
CA LEU A 3 16.56 21.63 -29.36
C LEU A 3 17.95 20.96 -29.41
N ASN A 4 17.97 19.69 -29.02
CA ASN A 4 19.19 18.88 -28.98
C ASN A 4 19.74 18.74 -30.42
N LYS A 5 21.06 18.98 -30.63
CA LYS A 5 21.71 18.92 -31.91
C LYS A 5 21.51 17.60 -32.69
N LYS A 6 21.29 16.49 -31.97
CA LYS A 6 20.97 15.18 -32.58
C LYS A 6 19.59 15.17 -33.23
N SER A 7 18.58 15.79 -32.63
CA SER A 7 17.22 15.88 -33.17
C SER A 7 17.16 16.76 -34.41
N LEU A 8 17.98 17.82 -34.46
CA LEU A 8 18.08 18.66 -35.66
C LEU A 8 18.80 17.94 -36.83
N LEU A 9 19.82 17.15 -36.56
CA LEU A 9 20.54 16.37 -37.53
C LEU A 9 19.69 15.26 -38.12
N LEU A 10 18.89 14.58 -37.27
CA LEU A 10 17.98 13.51 -37.70
C LEU A 10 16.82 14.07 -38.52
N GLY A 11 16.24 15.21 -38.15
CA GLY A 11 15.20 15.91 -38.91
C GLY A 11 15.70 16.36 -40.31
N MET A 12 16.96 16.80 -40.43
CA MET A 12 17.56 17.15 -41.71
C MET A 12 17.85 15.93 -42.60
N ILE A 13 18.21 14.79 -42.02
CA ILE A 13 18.42 13.53 -42.77
C ILE A 13 17.10 13.01 -43.33
N VAL A 14 16.00 13.06 -42.59
CA VAL A 14 14.66 12.65 -43.06
C VAL A 14 14.16 13.57 -44.18
N LEU A 15 14.37 14.88 -44.07
CA LEU A 15 14.03 15.84 -45.12
C LEU A 15 14.88 15.67 -46.40
N LEU A 16 16.16 15.36 -46.25
CA LEU A 16 17.05 15.08 -47.40
C LEU A 16 16.70 13.76 -48.11
N LEU A 17 16.33 12.72 -47.36
CA LEU A 17 15.90 11.43 -47.93
C LEU A 17 14.54 11.53 -48.63
N SER A 18 13.63 12.37 -48.18
CA SER A 18 12.33 12.61 -48.84
C SER A 18 12.44 13.37 -50.16
N CYS A 19 13.53 14.13 -50.36
CA CYS A 19 13.80 14.85 -51.62
C CYS A 19 14.54 14.04 -52.69
N ILE A 20 15.17 12.91 -52.31
CA ILE A 20 16.04 12.13 -53.19
C ILE A 20 15.34 10.86 -53.74
N VAL A 21 14.22 10.44 -53.17
CA VAL A 21 13.59 9.16 -53.46
C VAL A 21 12.24 9.39 -54.17
N GLY A 22 12.25 9.23 -55.51
CA GLY A 22 11.04 9.28 -56.34
C GLY A 22 10.03 8.17 -55.99
N SER A 23 8.76 8.44 -56.26
CA SER A 23 7.56 7.69 -55.89
C SER A 23 7.49 6.26 -56.44
N SER A 24 8.12 5.30 -55.81
CA SER A 24 7.92 3.87 -56.01
C SER A 24 7.30 3.23 -54.77
N ALA A 25 6.33 2.33 -54.96
CA ALA A 25 5.59 1.67 -53.88
C ALA A 25 6.49 0.91 -52.89
N LYS A 26 7.70 0.44 -53.31
CA LYS A 26 8.68 -0.19 -52.43
C LYS A 26 9.33 0.78 -51.42
N ASN A 27 9.43 2.04 -51.76
CA ASN A 27 10.07 3.05 -50.91
C ASN A 27 9.10 3.61 -49.85
N ARG A 28 7.79 3.54 -50.13
CA ARG A 28 6.74 3.89 -49.15
C ARG A 28 6.69 2.88 -48.01
N SER A 29 6.76 1.59 -48.30
CA SER A 29 6.81 0.51 -47.29
C SER A 29 8.08 0.57 -46.41
N PHE A 30 9.22 1.00 -46.98
CA PHE A 30 10.45 1.21 -46.21
C PHE A 30 10.35 2.41 -45.29
N LEU A 31 9.76 3.53 -45.72
CA LEU A 31 9.54 4.70 -44.88
C LEU A 31 8.49 4.45 -43.78
N GLU A 32 7.44 3.70 -44.08
CA GLU A 32 6.44 3.27 -43.09
C GLU A 32 7.03 2.31 -42.05
N ASN A 33 7.92 1.40 -42.44
CA ASN A 33 8.64 0.53 -41.50
C ASN A 33 9.70 1.27 -40.68
N VAL A 34 10.37 2.27 -41.24
CA VAL A 34 11.30 3.14 -40.48
C VAL A 34 10.54 4.05 -39.51
N GLN A 35 9.39 4.57 -39.91
CA GLN A 35 8.51 5.31 -38.99
C GLN A 35 7.91 4.42 -37.88
N ALA A 36 7.51 3.19 -38.22
CA ALA A 36 7.01 2.22 -37.24
C ALA A 36 8.10 1.79 -36.24
N SER A 37 9.34 1.56 -36.69
CA SER A 37 10.47 1.27 -35.79
C SER A 37 10.87 2.49 -34.93
N MET A 38 10.77 3.72 -35.45
CA MET A 38 11.01 4.94 -34.66
C MET A 38 9.92 5.22 -33.63
N VAL A 39 8.68 4.76 -33.84
CA VAL A 39 7.60 4.81 -32.89
C VAL A 39 7.80 3.74 -31.81
N GLN A 40 8.26 2.53 -32.17
CA GLN A 40 8.58 1.48 -31.19
C GLN A 40 9.84 1.80 -30.35
N GLU A 41 10.86 2.47 -30.89
CA GLU A 41 12.00 2.95 -30.08
C GLU A 41 11.63 4.11 -29.14
N LYS A 42 10.56 4.87 -29.43
CA LYS A 42 10.10 5.94 -28.55
C LYS A 42 9.35 5.43 -27.32
N ASP A 43 8.73 4.27 -27.42
CA ASP A 43 7.99 3.67 -26.29
C ASP A 43 8.87 2.80 -25.37
N SER A 44 10.11 2.45 -25.78
CA SER A 44 11.01 1.60 -24.99
C SER A 44 12.09 2.35 -24.21
N ASP A 45 12.23 3.68 -24.35
CA ASP A 45 13.32 4.45 -23.73
C ASP A 45 12.85 5.54 -22.74
N GLN A 46 11.66 5.41 -22.18
CA GLN A 46 11.21 6.30 -21.09
C GLN A 46 11.50 5.78 -19.67
N SER A 47 12.22 4.65 -19.52
CA SER A 47 12.50 4.05 -18.22
C SER A 47 13.88 4.38 -17.61
N GLN A 48 14.71 5.23 -18.21
CA GLN A 48 16.13 5.33 -17.80
C GLN A 48 16.64 6.67 -17.29
N ASP A 49 15.81 7.64 -16.87
CA ASP A 49 16.36 8.87 -16.24
C ASP A 49 15.39 9.55 -15.26
N GLN A 50 14.57 8.79 -14.54
CA GLN A 50 13.88 9.36 -13.37
C GLN A 50 14.71 9.04 -12.14
N PRO A 51 15.15 10.03 -11.34
CA PRO A 51 15.77 9.74 -10.06
C PRO A 51 14.81 8.89 -9.23
N GLU A 52 15.31 7.81 -8.63
CA GLU A 52 14.50 6.90 -7.84
C GLU A 52 13.97 7.64 -6.61
N ILE A 53 12.65 7.84 -6.56
CA ILE A 53 12.01 8.46 -5.40
C ILE A 53 11.92 7.42 -4.31
N GLY A 54 12.48 7.74 -3.15
CA GLY A 54 12.64 6.85 -2.03
C GLY A 54 11.36 6.52 -1.28
N VAL A 55 10.51 5.74 -1.93
CA VAL A 55 9.30 5.21 -1.32
C VAL A 55 9.42 3.72 -1.09
N SER A 56 8.82 3.23 0.00
CA SER A 56 8.78 1.79 0.32
C SER A 56 7.83 1.01 -0.59
N ALA A 57 6.89 1.72 -1.25
CA ALA A 57 5.92 1.12 -2.14
C ALA A 57 6.57 0.32 -3.27
N LEU A 58 6.10 -0.92 -3.47
CA LEU A 58 6.52 -1.75 -4.60
C LEU A 58 6.06 -1.15 -5.93
N GLY A 59 4.81 -0.68 -6.00
CA GLY A 59 4.23 -0.02 -7.17
C GLY A 59 3.56 1.30 -6.82
N TYR A 60 3.74 2.32 -7.69
CA TYR A 60 3.04 3.59 -7.56
C TYR A 60 2.76 4.25 -8.91
N CYS A 61 1.73 5.09 -8.92
CA CYS A 61 1.39 5.95 -10.05
C CYS A 61 0.91 7.31 -9.53
N VAL A 62 1.51 8.40 -10.01
CA VAL A 62 0.99 9.76 -9.83
C VAL A 62 0.53 10.28 -11.18
N MET A 63 -0.77 10.57 -11.27
CA MET A 63 -1.46 10.97 -12.49
C MET A 63 -2.05 12.35 -12.33
N ASN A 64 -1.94 13.19 -13.35
CA ASN A 64 -2.74 14.42 -13.44
C ASN A 64 -4.21 14.03 -13.67
N ALA A 65 -5.08 14.39 -12.71
CA ALA A 65 -6.49 13.98 -12.72
C ALA A 65 -7.27 14.57 -13.89
N ASP A 66 -6.88 15.75 -14.37
CA ASP A 66 -7.58 16.45 -15.45
C ASP A 66 -7.15 15.92 -16.82
N THR A 67 -5.85 15.81 -17.08
CA THR A 67 -5.33 15.37 -18.38
C THR A 67 -5.23 13.86 -18.52
N GLY A 68 -4.97 13.12 -17.40
CA GLY A 68 -4.66 11.70 -17.40
C GLY A 68 -3.18 11.40 -17.70
N GLU A 69 -2.35 12.43 -17.78
CA GLU A 69 -0.91 12.27 -17.96
C GLU A 69 -0.25 11.69 -16.69
N ILE A 70 0.63 10.70 -16.88
CA ILE A 70 1.42 10.14 -15.78
C ILE A 70 2.59 11.09 -15.48
N VAL A 71 2.65 11.56 -14.25
CA VAL A 71 3.72 12.45 -13.77
C VAL A 71 4.89 11.63 -13.23
N LEU A 72 4.59 10.65 -12.36
CA LEU A 72 5.55 9.74 -11.75
C LEU A 72 4.99 8.32 -11.75
N GLN A 73 5.86 7.32 -11.91
CA GLN A 73 5.45 5.91 -11.80
C GLN A 73 6.64 5.00 -11.50
N LYS A 74 6.35 3.89 -10.83
CA LYS A 74 7.24 2.73 -10.65
C LYS A 74 6.37 1.48 -10.60
N ASN A 75 6.69 0.45 -11.37
CA ASN A 75 5.92 -0.79 -11.44
C ASN A 75 4.40 -0.55 -11.56
N ALA A 76 4.00 0.51 -12.28
CA ALA A 76 2.63 1.00 -12.28
C ALA A 76 1.63 0.02 -12.91
N ASP A 77 2.10 -0.91 -13.73
CA ASP A 77 1.32 -1.97 -14.39
C ASP A 77 1.48 -3.34 -13.70
N GLU A 78 2.21 -3.44 -12.59
CA GLU A 78 2.34 -4.68 -11.82
C GLU A 78 1.02 -5.01 -11.14
N LYS A 79 0.58 -6.27 -11.28
CA LYS A 79 -0.67 -6.75 -10.68
C LYS A 79 -0.46 -7.07 -9.21
N LEU A 80 -1.14 -6.33 -8.36
CA LEU A 80 -1.05 -6.41 -6.91
C LEU A 80 -2.45 -6.50 -6.29
N HIS A 81 -2.54 -7.04 -5.09
CA HIS A 81 -3.78 -7.04 -4.32
C HIS A 81 -4.14 -5.60 -3.90
N PRO A 82 -5.38 -5.15 -4.14
CA PRO A 82 -5.80 -3.78 -3.84
C PRO A 82 -6.15 -3.54 -2.37
N ALA A 83 -6.52 -4.56 -1.63
CA ALA A 83 -7.22 -4.39 -0.36
C ALA A 83 -8.44 -3.44 -0.49
N SER A 84 -8.73 -2.64 0.53
CA SER A 84 -9.93 -1.78 0.59
C SER A 84 -9.94 -0.60 -0.37
N ILE A 85 -8.88 -0.34 -1.16
CA ILE A 85 -8.99 0.65 -2.25
C ILE A 85 -9.97 0.18 -3.35
N THR A 86 -10.28 -1.12 -3.42
CA THR A 86 -11.41 -1.70 -4.19
C THR A 86 -12.71 -0.93 -3.99
N LYS A 87 -12.98 -0.45 -2.79
CA LYS A 87 -14.22 0.25 -2.42
C LYS A 87 -14.44 1.56 -3.17
N ILE A 88 -13.41 2.10 -3.83
CA ILE A 88 -13.56 3.24 -4.75
C ILE A 88 -14.41 2.81 -5.96
N MET A 89 -14.22 1.59 -6.48
CA MET A 89 -15.04 1.04 -7.56
C MET A 89 -16.46 0.73 -7.08
N THR A 90 -16.61 0.15 -5.90
CA THR A 90 -17.92 -0.11 -5.28
C THR A 90 -18.72 1.17 -5.08
N LEU A 91 -18.08 2.23 -4.58
CA LEU A 91 -18.68 3.57 -4.49
C LEU A 91 -19.11 4.08 -5.86
N LEU A 92 -18.21 4.06 -6.85
CA LEU A 92 -18.46 4.59 -8.20
C LEU A 92 -19.65 3.89 -8.84
N VAL A 93 -19.67 2.56 -8.87
CA VAL A 93 -20.79 1.77 -9.43
C VAL A 93 -22.08 2.09 -8.70
N THR A 94 -22.07 2.14 -7.37
CA THR A 94 -23.29 2.42 -6.59
C THR A 94 -23.88 3.80 -6.92
N VAL A 95 -23.05 4.86 -6.95
CA VAL A 95 -23.56 6.23 -7.24
C VAL A 95 -23.99 6.41 -8.70
N GLU A 96 -23.47 5.62 -9.62
CA GLU A 96 -23.89 5.63 -11.04
C GLU A 96 -25.21 4.89 -11.24
N GLN A 97 -25.47 3.81 -10.49
CA GLN A 97 -26.68 3.00 -10.60
C GLN A 97 -27.84 3.55 -9.76
N CYS A 98 -27.57 4.13 -8.60
CA CYS A 98 -28.60 4.64 -7.69
C CYS A 98 -28.94 6.10 -8.00
N LYS A 99 -30.14 6.34 -8.55
CA LYS A 99 -30.64 7.69 -8.84
C LYS A 99 -30.96 8.50 -7.57
N ASN A 100 -31.30 7.85 -6.48
CA ASN A 100 -31.62 8.46 -5.20
C ASN A 100 -30.83 7.78 -4.09
N LEU A 101 -29.80 8.45 -3.58
CA LEU A 101 -28.96 7.93 -2.49
C LEU A 101 -29.67 7.91 -1.14
N ASP A 102 -30.80 8.61 -0.99
CA ASP A 102 -31.61 8.62 0.23
C ASP A 102 -32.68 7.51 0.23
N SER A 103 -32.69 6.64 -0.81
CA SER A 103 -33.49 5.42 -0.79
C SER A 103 -32.98 4.45 0.28
N VAL A 104 -33.94 3.79 0.94
CA VAL A 104 -33.65 2.87 2.05
C VAL A 104 -33.52 1.44 1.54
N THR A 105 -32.49 0.75 2.03
CA THR A 105 -32.32 -0.71 1.87
C THR A 105 -32.34 -1.39 3.23
N THR A 106 -32.55 -2.71 3.22
CA THR A 106 -32.61 -3.53 4.42
C THR A 106 -31.45 -4.52 4.42
N VAL A 107 -30.76 -4.63 5.53
CA VAL A 107 -29.62 -5.55 5.72
C VAL A 107 -30.12 -6.99 5.65
N SER A 108 -29.56 -7.78 4.75
CA SER A 108 -29.82 -9.22 4.63
C SER A 108 -28.86 -10.03 5.52
N GLU A 109 -29.26 -11.26 5.87
CA GLU A 109 -28.33 -12.21 6.50
C GLU A 109 -27.19 -12.59 5.55
N ASN A 110 -27.46 -12.69 4.25
CA ASN A 110 -26.48 -13.09 3.24
C ASN A 110 -25.33 -12.08 3.14
N ALA A 111 -25.63 -10.77 3.11
CA ALA A 111 -24.61 -9.72 3.07
C ALA A 111 -23.66 -9.76 4.28
N LEU A 112 -24.17 -10.16 5.45
CA LEU A 112 -23.38 -10.26 6.69
C LEU A 112 -22.61 -11.58 6.79
N ASN A 113 -23.20 -12.70 6.34
CA ASN A 113 -22.58 -14.03 6.43
C ASN A 113 -21.36 -14.21 5.51
N GLN A 114 -21.20 -13.34 4.50
CA GLN A 114 -20.05 -13.34 3.60
C GLN A 114 -18.90 -12.42 4.07
N ILE A 115 -18.98 -11.88 5.27
CA ILE A 115 -17.95 -11.03 5.86
C ILE A 115 -17.01 -11.89 6.69
N ALA A 116 -15.71 -11.83 6.37
CA ALA A 116 -14.70 -12.48 7.19
C ALA A 116 -14.72 -11.91 8.62
N PRO A 117 -14.66 -12.76 9.63
CA PRO A 117 -14.56 -12.29 11.02
C PRO A 117 -13.40 -11.32 11.20
N LEU A 118 -13.61 -10.30 12.05
CA LEU A 118 -12.62 -9.28 12.39
C LEU A 118 -12.16 -8.38 11.23
N SER A 119 -12.81 -8.46 10.08
CA SER A 119 -12.57 -7.50 9.02
C SER A 119 -13.22 -6.13 9.33
N SER A 120 -12.82 -5.10 8.61
CA SER A 120 -13.35 -3.74 8.81
C SER A 120 -14.88 -3.69 8.63
N THR A 121 -15.59 -3.22 9.64
CA THR A 121 -17.05 -3.07 9.66
C THR A 121 -17.48 -1.76 10.30
N LEU A 122 -18.73 -1.37 10.11
CA LEU A 122 -19.38 -0.36 10.94
C LEU A 122 -19.39 -0.79 12.41
N HIS A 123 -19.27 0.16 13.30
CA HIS A 123 -19.38 -0.12 14.72
C HIS A 123 -20.47 0.72 15.40
N PRO A 124 -21.48 0.12 16.05
CA PRO A 124 -21.79 -1.33 16.10
C PRO A 124 -22.12 -1.92 14.72
N MET A 125 -21.75 -3.21 14.55
CA MET A 125 -22.02 -3.92 13.28
C MET A 125 -23.53 -3.97 13.00
N PRO A 126 -23.95 -3.73 11.73
CA PRO A 126 -25.35 -3.86 11.32
C PRO A 126 -25.95 -5.24 11.63
N LYS A 127 -27.25 -5.26 11.84
CA LYS A 127 -28.01 -6.49 12.12
C LYS A 127 -28.96 -6.82 10.98
N PRO A 128 -29.27 -8.11 10.75
CA PRO A 128 -30.30 -8.49 9.78
C PRO A 128 -31.62 -7.77 10.06
N GLY A 129 -32.23 -7.19 9.04
CA GLY A 129 -33.45 -6.39 9.15
C GLY A 129 -33.23 -4.91 9.50
N GLU A 130 -32.04 -4.49 9.85
CA GLU A 130 -31.70 -3.07 10.05
C GLU A 130 -31.81 -2.31 8.72
N GLN A 131 -32.23 -1.06 8.77
CA GLN A 131 -32.44 -0.23 7.58
C GLN A 131 -31.46 0.94 7.55
N PHE A 132 -30.91 1.19 6.36
CA PHE A 132 -30.01 2.30 6.07
C PHE A 132 -30.38 2.95 4.75
N THR A 133 -30.09 4.23 4.60
CA THR A 133 -30.05 4.82 3.27
C THR A 133 -28.81 4.33 2.51
N ILE A 134 -28.88 4.32 1.18
CA ILE A 134 -27.69 4.06 0.35
C ILE A 134 -26.56 5.03 0.71
N ARG A 135 -26.87 6.28 0.99
CA ARG A 135 -25.92 7.30 1.43
C ARG A 135 -25.20 6.89 2.72
N ASP A 136 -25.92 6.45 3.75
CA ASP A 136 -25.33 6.02 5.02
C ASP A 136 -24.33 4.88 4.81
N LEU A 137 -24.70 3.91 3.97
CA LEU A 137 -23.82 2.78 3.65
C LEU A 137 -22.58 3.19 2.84
N LEU A 138 -22.71 4.17 1.93
CA LEU A 138 -21.56 4.71 1.19
C LEU A 138 -20.57 5.45 2.09
N TYR A 139 -21.05 6.17 3.09
CA TYR A 139 -20.16 6.76 4.09
C TYR A 139 -19.54 5.70 4.99
N GLY A 140 -20.28 4.66 5.41
CA GLY A 140 -19.75 3.50 6.12
C GLY A 140 -18.66 2.76 5.31
N LEU A 141 -18.91 2.57 4.01
CA LEU A 141 -17.98 1.97 3.05
C LEU A 141 -16.65 2.72 2.98
N THR A 142 -16.68 4.04 2.93
CA THR A 142 -15.48 4.86 2.70
C THR A 142 -14.76 5.22 4.00
N MET A 143 -15.47 5.60 5.05
CA MET A 143 -14.90 6.09 6.31
C MET A 143 -14.42 4.96 7.21
N CYS A 144 -15.29 3.97 7.48
CA CYS A 144 -14.96 2.82 8.32
C CYS A 144 -14.40 1.64 7.52
N SER A 145 -14.36 1.77 6.19
CA SER A 145 -13.99 0.67 5.30
C SER A 145 -14.90 -0.57 5.45
N GLY A 146 -16.19 -0.36 5.80
CA GLY A 146 -17.15 -1.42 6.10
C GLY A 146 -17.30 -2.42 4.97
N ASN A 147 -16.91 -3.68 5.21
CA ASN A 147 -17.02 -4.76 4.22
C ASN A 147 -18.48 -5.17 4.04
N GLU A 148 -19.25 -5.21 5.12
CA GLU A 148 -20.69 -5.44 5.08
C GLU A 148 -21.42 -4.34 4.30
N CYS A 149 -20.97 -3.08 4.43
CA CYS A 149 -21.51 -1.98 3.63
C CYS A 149 -21.37 -2.28 2.13
N ALA A 150 -20.22 -2.81 1.72
CA ALA A 150 -20.00 -3.18 0.31
C ALA A 150 -20.97 -4.26 -0.15
N ASN A 151 -21.18 -5.31 0.65
CA ASN A 151 -22.10 -6.39 0.31
C ASN A 151 -23.57 -5.94 0.31
N ILE A 152 -23.98 -5.13 1.30
CA ILE A 152 -25.35 -4.59 1.37
C ILE A 152 -25.62 -3.69 0.16
N LEU A 153 -24.65 -2.84 -0.22
CA LEU A 153 -24.77 -2.01 -1.42
C LEU A 153 -24.85 -2.83 -2.69
N ALA A 154 -24.06 -3.90 -2.81
CA ALA A 154 -24.10 -4.82 -3.95
C ALA A 154 -25.48 -5.47 -4.12
N GLU A 155 -26.06 -5.99 -3.04
CA GLU A 155 -27.41 -6.53 -3.05
C GLU A 155 -28.47 -5.46 -3.35
N ALA A 156 -28.32 -4.26 -2.80
CA ALA A 156 -29.27 -3.17 -3.03
C ALA A 156 -29.28 -2.70 -4.49
N VAL A 157 -28.15 -2.77 -5.19
CA VAL A 157 -28.00 -2.30 -6.57
C VAL A 157 -28.38 -3.39 -7.57
N CYS A 158 -27.88 -4.62 -7.40
CA CYS A 158 -28.01 -5.71 -8.38
C CYS A 158 -28.89 -6.87 -7.91
N GLY A 159 -29.28 -6.90 -6.64
CA GLY A 159 -30.03 -8.01 -6.04
C GLY A 159 -29.14 -9.12 -5.48
N ASP A 160 -27.90 -9.24 -5.94
CA ASP A 160 -26.90 -10.19 -5.46
C ASP A 160 -25.48 -9.63 -5.63
N ILE A 161 -24.51 -10.23 -4.92
CA ILE A 161 -23.12 -9.76 -4.90
C ILE A 161 -22.39 -10.10 -6.21
N ASP A 162 -22.64 -11.26 -6.79
CA ASP A 162 -21.93 -11.73 -7.99
C ASP A 162 -22.25 -10.84 -9.20
N SER A 163 -23.52 -10.52 -9.43
CA SER A 163 -23.95 -9.58 -10.47
C SER A 163 -23.35 -8.18 -10.29
N PHE A 164 -23.20 -7.73 -9.03
CA PHE A 164 -22.53 -6.45 -8.75
C PHE A 164 -21.04 -6.49 -9.08
N VAL A 165 -20.36 -7.60 -8.78
CA VAL A 165 -18.95 -7.81 -9.11
C VAL A 165 -18.73 -7.84 -10.63
N GLU A 166 -19.63 -8.47 -11.39
CA GLU A 166 -19.60 -8.40 -12.85
C GLU A 166 -19.68 -6.95 -13.34
N LEU A 167 -20.60 -6.16 -12.79
CA LEU A 167 -20.76 -4.74 -13.10
C LEU A 167 -19.52 -3.91 -12.73
N MET A 168 -18.86 -4.21 -11.58
CA MET A 168 -17.59 -3.59 -11.21
C MET A 168 -16.51 -3.85 -12.27
N ASN A 169 -16.41 -5.10 -12.76
CA ASN A 169 -15.43 -5.48 -13.77
C ASN A 169 -15.71 -4.84 -15.14
N GLU A 170 -16.97 -4.71 -15.52
CA GLU A 170 -17.37 -3.97 -16.72
C GLU A 170 -17.00 -2.49 -16.59
N ARG A 171 -17.34 -1.89 -15.45
CA ARG A 171 -17.05 -0.48 -15.19
C ARG A 171 -15.55 -0.18 -15.13
N ALA A 172 -14.74 -1.11 -14.62
CA ALA A 172 -13.28 -1.01 -14.64
C ALA A 172 -12.75 -0.94 -16.08
N LYS A 173 -13.23 -1.83 -16.97
CA LYS A 173 -12.87 -1.81 -18.40
C LYS A 173 -13.25 -0.50 -19.08
N GLU A 174 -14.43 0.06 -18.78
CA GLU A 174 -14.89 1.36 -19.28
C GLU A 174 -14.01 2.52 -18.79
N ALA A 175 -13.49 2.45 -17.56
CA ALA A 175 -12.54 3.40 -17.03
C ALA A 175 -11.15 3.29 -17.67
N GLY A 176 -10.90 2.23 -18.45
CA GLY A 176 -9.61 1.93 -19.06
C GLY A 176 -8.68 1.06 -18.19
N ALA A 177 -9.15 0.58 -17.06
CA ALA A 177 -8.45 -0.30 -16.13
C ALA A 177 -8.40 -1.74 -16.65
N LYS A 178 -7.45 -2.05 -17.51
CA LYS A 178 -7.37 -3.30 -18.30
C LYS A 178 -6.71 -4.46 -17.54
N ASN A 179 -5.93 -4.15 -16.52
CA ASN A 179 -5.19 -5.12 -15.72
C ASN A 179 -5.87 -5.39 -14.37
N THR A 180 -7.12 -4.95 -14.22
CA THR A 180 -7.92 -5.08 -13.00
C THR A 180 -8.95 -6.18 -13.14
N HIS A 181 -9.05 -7.01 -12.10
CA HIS A 181 -10.14 -7.96 -11.88
C HIS A 181 -10.56 -7.93 -10.42
N PHE A 182 -11.84 -7.68 -10.19
CA PHE A 182 -12.47 -7.72 -8.87
C PHE A 182 -13.23 -9.03 -8.71
N SER A 183 -13.05 -9.71 -7.57
CA SER A 183 -13.76 -10.94 -7.19
C SER A 183 -14.76 -10.71 -6.06
N ASN A 184 -14.72 -9.53 -5.45
CA ASN A 184 -15.64 -9.11 -4.40
C ASN A 184 -15.72 -7.57 -4.32
N PRO A 185 -16.76 -7.00 -3.66
CA PRO A 185 -16.94 -5.55 -3.62
C PRO A 185 -16.18 -4.85 -2.49
N HIS A 186 -15.48 -5.57 -1.61
CA HIS A 186 -14.86 -5.02 -0.39
C HIS A 186 -13.34 -5.02 -0.39
N GLY A 187 -12.69 -5.88 -1.19
CA GLY A 187 -11.24 -5.91 -1.32
C GLY A 187 -10.52 -6.88 -0.39
N LEU A 188 -11.21 -7.85 0.21
CA LEU A 188 -10.52 -8.98 0.84
C LEU A 188 -9.82 -9.83 -0.21
N ASP A 189 -8.71 -10.43 0.17
CA ASP A 189 -7.82 -11.13 -0.73
C ASP A 189 -8.51 -12.34 -1.39
N ALA A 190 -8.30 -12.49 -2.70
CA ALA A 190 -8.57 -13.68 -3.50
C ALA A 190 -7.52 -13.75 -4.60
N ASP A 191 -7.19 -14.95 -5.07
CA ASP A 191 -6.08 -15.18 -6.02
C ASP A 191 -6.17 -14.32 -7.29
N ASP A 192 -7.37 -14.03 -7.75
CA ASP A 192 -7.67 -13.26 -8.94
C ASP A 192 -8.15 -11.81 -8.64
N HIS A 193 -8.23 -11.41 -7.35
CA HIS A 193 -8.59 -10.05 -6.95
C HIS A 193 -7.39 -9.13 -7.03
N LEU A 194 -7.07 -8.70 -8.25
CA LEU A 194 -5.84 -7.99 -8.59
C LEU A 194 -6.14 -6.69 -9.34
N THR A 195 -5.27 -5.70 -9.14
CA THR A 195 -5.28 -4.43 -9.87
C THR A 195 -3.86 -3.92 -10.06
N THR A 196 -3.69 -2.74 -10.64
CA THR A 196 -2.41 -2.05 -10.77
C THR A 196 -2.50 -0.62 -10.24
N ALA A 197 -1.38 0.00 -9.91
CA ALA A 197 -1.36 1.39 -9.47
C ALA A 197 -1.91 2.33 -10.55
N TYR A 198 -1.61 2.06 -11.81
CA TYR A 198 -2.13 2.80 -12.94
C TYR A 198 -3.66 2.66 -13.09
N ASP A 199 -4.16 1.43 -13.02
CA ASP A 199 -5.60 1.16 -13.14
C ASP A 199 -6.39 1.82 -11.99
N MET A 200 -5.87 1.78 -10.76
CA MET A 200 -6.51 2.45 -9.62
C MET A 200 -6.50 3.98 -9.76
N ALA A 201 -5.49 4.56 -10.39
CA ALA A 201 -5.50 5.99 -10.72
C ALA A 201 -6.61 6.34 -11.73
N LEU A 202 -6.84 5.48 -12.75
CA LEU A 202 -7.95 5.63 -13.71
C LEU A 202 -9.32 5.49 -13.02
N ILE A 203 -9.48 4.52 -12.13
CA ILE A 203 -10.70 4.30 -11.34
C ILE A 203 -10.99 5.51 -10.44
N MET A 204 -9.98 6.02 -9.73
CA MET A 204 -10.13 7.21 -8.91
C MET A 204 -10.46 8.45 -9.75
N LYS A 205 -9.82 8.62 -10.92
CA LYS A 205 -10.14 9.68 -11.87
C LYS A 205 -11.61 9.63 -12.32
N ALA A 206 -12.14 8.43 -12.57
CA ALA A 206 -13.56 8.25 -12.90
C ALA A 206 -14.46 8.59 -11.70
N ALA A 207 -14.12 8.16 -10.49
CA ALA A 207 -14.88 8.47 -9.29
C ALA A 207 -14.93 9.97 -9.00
N LEU A 208 -13.82 10.69 -9.15
CA LEU A 208 -13.75 12.13 -8.91
C LEU A 208 -14.56 12.97 -9.92
N LYS A 209 -14.91 12.42 -11.07
CA LYS A 209 -15.82 13.07 -12.05
C LYS A 209 -17.27 12.99 -11.62
N ASN A 210 -17.64 12.04 -10.76
CA ASN A 210 -18.99 11.96 -10.20
C ASN A 210 -19.08 12.84 -8.93
N PRO A 211 -19.97 13.85 -8.90
CA PRO A 211 -20.05 14.77 -7.75
C PRO A 211 -20.34 14.07 -6.42
N ALA A 212 -21.22 13.06 -6.40
CA ALA A 212 -21.56 12.34 -5.19
C ALA A 212 -20.40 11.47 -4.69
N ALA A 213 -19.69 10.77 -5.60
CA ALA A 213 -18.50 10.02 -5.22
C ALA A 213 -17.40 10.93 -4.67
N LYS A 214 -17.17 12.08 -5.32
CA LYS A 214 -16.20 13.06 -4.86
C LYS A 214 -16.56 13.61 -3.48
N GLU A 215 -17.83 13.99 -3.24
CA GLU A 215 -18.32 14.44 -1.94
C GLU A 215 -18.01 13.42 -0.84
N ILE A 216 -18.38 12.15 -1.06
CA ILE A 216 -18.23 11.08 -0.08
C ILE A 216 -16.75 10.78 0.20
N LEU A 217 -15.89 10.70 -0.83
CA LEU A 217 -14.44 10.47 -0.66
C LEU A 217 -13.72 11.63 0.02
N SER A 218 -14.31 12.83 0.01
CA SER A 218 -13.73 14.05 0.59
C SER A 218 -14.23 14.35 2.00
N ALA A 219 -15.20 13.61 2.50
CA ALA A 219 -15.82 13.90 3.79
C ALA A 219 -14.89 13.53 4.96
N LYS A 220 -14.73 14.46 5.90
CA LYS A 220 -13.92 14.26 7.11
C LYS A 220 -14.67 13.48 8.17
N THR A 221 -15.96 13.77 8.34
CA THR A 221 -16.84 13.14 9.34
C THR A 221 -18.22 12.93 8.75
N TYR A 222 -18.92 11.92 9.24
CA TYR A 222 -20.33 11.68 8.93
C TYR A 222 -21.00 10.96 10.11
N THR A 223 -22.29 11.27 10.34
CA THR A 223 -23.09 10.60 11.36
C THR A 223 -24.24 9.85 10.69
N ILE A 224 -24.24 8.53 10.82
CA ILE A 224 -25.42 7.71 10.50
C ILE A 224 -26.43 7.90 11.65
N PRO A 225 -27.68 8.31 11.35
CA PRO A 225 -28.71 8.47 12.37
C PRO A 225 -28.97 7.18 13.14
N GLU A 226 -29.61 7.29 14.33
CA GLU A 226 -30.11 6.14 15.06
C GLU A 226 -31.06 5.30 14.21
N THR A 227 -30.99 3.98 14.40
CA THR A 227 -31.89 3.01 13.77
C THR A 227 -32.73 2.32 14.83
N ALA A 228 -33.66 1.46 14.43
CA ALA A 228 -34.40 0.62 15.38
C ALA A 228 -33.52 -0.35 16.18
N TYR A 229 -32.25 -0.52 15.81
CA TYR A 229 -31.33 -1.52 16.36
C TYR A 229 -30.20 -0.93 17.18
N THR A 230 -29.83 0.34 16.92
CA THR A 230 -28.67 0.97 17.56
C THR A 230 -28.78 2.50 17.53
N SER A 231 -28.07 3.14 18.46
CA SER A 231 -27.86 4.59 18.49
C SER A 231 -27.11 5.08 17.25
N GLU A 232 -27.02 6.39 17.06
CA GLU A 232 -26.25 7.00 16.00
C GLU A 232 -24.80 6.50 15.93
N ARG A 233 -24.25 6.44 14.74
CA ARG A 233 -22.85 6.07 14.50
C ARG A 233 -22.08 7.28 13.98
N ASN A 234 -21.21 7.82 14.82
CA ASN A 234 -20.32 8.92 14.47
C ASN A 234 -19.04 8.36 13.86
N MET A 235 -18.72 8.77 12.63
CA MET A 235 -17.58 8.28 11.88
C MET A 235 -16.63 9.42 11.50
N THR A 236 -15.34 9.10 11.47
CA THR A 236 -14.29 9.94 10.92
C THR A 236 -13.61 9.21 9.77
N SER A 237 -13.18 9.94 8.76
CA SER A 237 -12.48 9.34 7.61
C SER A 237 -11.28 8.53 8.06
N GLY A 238 -11.20 7.26 7.64
CA GLY A 238 -10.03 6.42 7.86
C GLY A 238 -8.82 6.82 7.01
N HIS A 239 -8.97 7.75 6.06
CA HIS A 239 -7.86 8.33 5.33
C HIS A 239 -7.26 9.49 6.14
N LYS A 240 -6.08 9.26 6.76
CA LYS A 240 -5.47 10.18 7.73
C LYS A 240 -5.23 11.59 7.20
N MET A 241 -4.88 11.74 5.91
CA MET A 241 -4.71 13.07 5.30
C MET A 241 -6.04 13.78 5.08
N VAL A 242 -7.13 13.05 4.80
CA VAL A 242 -8.48 13.63 4.66
C VAL A 242 -9.05 14.01 6.02
N SER A 243 -8.86 13.17 7.06
CA SER A 243 -9.29 13.48 8.42
C SER A 243 -8.52 14.66 9.03
N GLY A 244 -7.28 14.88 8.60
CA GLY A 244 -6.36 15.87 9.16
C GLY A 244 -5.44 15.29 10.24
N GLU A 245 -5.43 13.97 10.46
CA GLU A 245 -4.50 13.29 11.37
C GLU A 245 -3.06 13.30 10.83
N PHE A 246 -2.89 13.28 9.51
CA PHE A 246 -1.62 13.41 8.82
C PHE A 246 -1.68 14.62 7.87
N GLU A 247 -0.82 15.61 8.10
CA GLU A 247 -0.80 16.83 7.28
C GLU A 247 -0.13 16.57 5.92
N CYS A 248 -0.85 16.88 4.84
CA CYS A 248 -0.32 16.91 3.48
C CYS A 248 -1.09 17.96 2.67
N GLU A 249 -0.35 18.93 2.16
CA GLU A 249 -0.93 20.09 1.47
C GLU A 249 -1.79 19.70 0.28
N GLY A 250 -2.98 20.29 0.21
CA GLY A 250 -3.89 20.14 -0.93
C GLY A 250 -4.68 18.84 -0.98
N VAL A 251 -4.44 17.86 -0.09
CA VAL A 251 -5.20 16.60 -0.06
C VAL A 251 -6.66 16.86 0.30
N TYR A 252 -7.56 16.28 -0.50
CA TYR A 252 -9.00 16.47 -0.31
C TYR A 252 -9.84 15.20 -0.39
N ALA A 253 -9.36 14.10 -0.99
CA ALA A 253 -10.11 12.86 -1.12
C ALA A 253 -9.18 11.65 -1.14
N GLY A 254 -9.70 10.47 -0.75
CA GLY A 254 -8.92 9.25 -0.87
C GLY A 254 -9.51 8.06 -0.13
N LYS A 255 -8.80 6.93 -0.20
CA LYS A 255 -9.15 5.68 0.45
C LYS A 255 -7.89 4.89 0.79
N PRO A 256 -7.68 4.51 2.06
CA PRO A 256 -6.65 3.56 2.45
C PRO A 256 -7.14 2.12 2.29
N GLY A 257 -6.18 1.20 2.20
CA GLY A 257 -6.42 -0.23 2.27
C GLY A 257 -5.28 -0.96 2.95
N TYR A 258 -5.59 -2.07 3.57
CA TYR A 258 -4.62 -2.99 4.14
C TYR A 258 -5.20 -4.40 4.16
N THR A 259 -4.44 -5.33 3.68
CA THR A 259 -4.54 -6.76 3.96
C THR A 259 -3.12 -7.29 4.09
N ARG A 260 -2.96 -8.53 4.54
CA ARG A 260 -1.62 -9.11 4.63
C ARG A 260 -0.94 -9.23 3.25
N LEU A 261 -1.67 -9.68 2.22
CA LEU A 261 -1.11 -9.82 0.86
C LEU A 261 -0.91 -8.47 0.16
N ALA A 262 -1.84 -7.54 0.36
CA ALA A 262 -1.74 -6.20 -0.22
C ALA A 262 -0.72 -5.31 0.50
N GLN A 263 -0.39 -5.60 1.76
CA GLN A 263 0.26 -4.65 2.66
C GLN A 263 -0.47 -3.31 2.66
N SER A 264 0.20 -2.18 2.88
CA SER A 264 -0.46 -0.88 2.85
C SER A 264 -0.70 -0.41 1.42
N THR A 265 -1.94 -0.07 1.12
CA THR A 265 -2.34 0.56 -0.14
C THR A 265 -3.02 1.90 0.15
N LEU A 266 -2.80 2.90 -0.69
CA LEU A 266 -3.38 4.22 -0.51
C LEU A 266 -3.67 4.87 -1.86
N VAL A 267 -4.88 5.40 -2.01
CA VAL A 267 -5.26 6.26 -3.14
C VAL A 267 -5.60 7.63 -2.58
N THR A 268 -4.94 8.67 -3.07
CA THR A 268 -5.06 10.04 -2.57
C THR A 268 -5.20 11.02 -3.73
N ALA A 269 -6.16 11.93 -3.63
CA ALA A 269 -6.30 13.06 -4.55
C ALA A 269 -5.91 14.35 -3.83
N ALA A 270 -5.08 15.15 -4.47
CA ALA A 270 -4.62 16.43 -3.96
C ALA A 270 -4.72 17.51 -5.05
N LYS A 271 -4.98 18.75 -4.62
CA LYS A 271 -4.97 19.91 -5.50
C LYS A 271 -4.12 21.00 -4.90
N ARG A 272 -3.07 21.42 -5.62
CA ARG A 272 -2.27 22.62 -5.31
C ARG A 272 -2.36 23.56 -6.50
N ASP A 273 -2.67 24.82 -6.24
CA ASP A 273 -2.98 25.81 -7.27
C ASP A 273 -4.04 25.26 -8.26
N ASP A 274 -3.74 25.23 -9.55
CA ASP A 274 -4.63 24.69 -10.58
C ASP A 274 -4.30 23.26 -11.01
N VAL A 275 -3.35 22.60 -10.36
CA VAL A 275 -2.93 21.22 -10.66
C VAL A 275 -3.63 20.24 -9.72
N ASN A 276 -4.33 19.27 -10.32
CA ASN A 276 -5.06 18.22 -9.60
C ASN A 276 -4.39 16.87 -9.85
N LEU A 277 -3.86 16.24 -8.80
CA LEU A 277 -3.13 14.97 -8.89
C LEU A 277 -3.85 13.84 -8.16
N ILE A 278 -3.68 12.63 -8.69
CA ILE A 278 -4.04 11.37 -8.02
C ILE A 278 -2.76 10.60 -7.80
N ALA A 279 -2.44 10.29 -6.54
CA ALA A 279 -1.35 9.41 -6.17
C ALA A 279 -1.92 8.07 -5.71
N VAL A 280 -1.40 6.98 -6.27
CA VAL A 280 -1.70 5.61 -5.88
C VAL A 280 -0.41 4.94 -5.42
N VAL A 281 -0.45 4.37 -4.22
CA VAL A 281 0.64 3.64 -3.58
C VAL A 281 0.14 2.22 -3.32
N MET A 282 0.89 1.21 -3.75
CA MET A 282 0.54 -0.20 -3.58
C MET A 282 1.72 -0.98 -3.00
N LYS A 283 1.39 -1.88 -2.09
CA LYS A 283 2.34 -2.74 -1.40
C LYS A 283 3.49 -1.93 -0.76
N SER A 284 3.11 -0.90 0.00
CA SER A 284 4.00 -0.10 0.85
C SER A 284 4.12 -0.75 2.22
N ASP A 285 5.23 -0.50 2.91
CA ASP A 285 5.45 -0.98 4.27
C ASP A 285 4.35 -0.51 5.23
N SER A 286 4.09 -1.30 6.26
CA SER A 286 3.03 -1.02 7.21
C SER A 286 3.23 0.33 7.90
N GLY A 287 2.25 1.21 7.75
CA GLY A 287 2.25 2.54 8.35
C GLY A 287 3.00 3.62 7.56
N ILE A 288 3.70 3.27 6.45
CA ILE A 288 4.55 4.21 5.68
C ILE A 288 3.84 4.77 4.42
N SER A 289 2.70 4.21 4.03
CA SER A 289 2.02 4.63 2.79
C SER A 289 1.63 6.11 2.73
N TYR A 290 1.44 6.77 3.88
CA TYR A 290 1.14 8.21 3.94
C TYR A 290 2.38 9.05 3.68
N GLU A 291 3.52 8.66 4.23
CA GLU A 291 4.83 9.26 3.98
C GLU A 291 5.22 9.09 2.51
N ASP A 292 5.08 7.87 1.96
CA ASP A 292 5.30 7.58 0.54
C ASP A 292 4.43 8.50 -0.34
N THR A 293 3.13 8.61 -0.02
CA THR A 293 2.19 9.45 -0.78
C THR A 293 2.56 10.93 -0.72
N SER A 294 2.93 11.45 0.46
CA SER A 294 3.36 12.84 0.62
C SER A 294 4.58 13.13 -0.24
N LEU A 295 5.59 12.25 -0.17
CA LEU A 295 6.81 12.38 -0.95
C LEU A 295 6.54 12.33 -2.47
N LEU A 296 5.69 11.43 -2.91
CA LEU A 296 5.31 11.32 -4.33
C LEU A 296 4.57 12.57 -4.82
N LEU A 297 3.65 13.12 -4.03
CA LEU A 297 2.91 14.33 -4.37
C LEU A 297 3.86 15.54 -4.47
N ASP A 298 4.77 15.71 -3.50
CA ASP A 298 5.73 16.82 -3.49
C ASP A 298 6.64 16.77 -4.72
N ASN A 299 7.17 15.59 -5.06
CA ASN A 299 7.99 15.41 -6.25
C ASN A 299 7.20 15.62 -7.56
N ALA A 300 5.94 15.19 -7.61
CA ALA A 300 5.10 15.37 -8.79
C ALA A 300 4.76 16.85 -9.03
N TYR A 301 4.41 17.59 -7.98
CA TYR A 301 4.16 19.04 -8.09
C TYR A 301 5.43 19.80 -8.46
N ALA A 302 6.58 19.46 -7.87
CA ALA A 302 7.87 20.04 -8.22
C ALA A 302 8.23 19.80 -9.70
N LYS A 303 8.00 18.58 -10.20
CA LYS A 303 8.26 18.22 -11.61
C LYS A 303 7.37 19.01 -12.58
N ILE A 304 6.10 19.19 -12.27
CA ILE A 304 5.15 19.94 -13.12
C ILE A 304 5.52 21.42 -13.17
N ASN A 305 5.98 21.99 -12.08
CA ASN A 305 6.32 23.41 -11.97
C ASN A 305 7.73 23.74 -12.52
N ASP A 306 8.40 22.81 -13.20
CA ASP A 306 9.76 22.96 -13.75
C ASP A 306 10.85 23.25 -12.67
N TRP A 307 10.52 22.97 -11.41
CA TRP A 307 11.41 23.09 -10.26
C TRP A 307 12.22 21.81 -10.11
N GLY A 308 12.90 21.34 -11.09
CA GLY A 308 13.68 20.10 -11.09
C GLY A 308 13.24 19.07 -10.04
N VAL A 309 13.49 17.79 -10.21
CA VAL A 309 13.24 16.77 -9.18
C VAL A 309 14.13 17.06 -7.97
N THR A 310 13.75 18.05 -7.20
CA THR A 310 14.28 18.28 -5.87
C THR A 310 13.35 17.48 -4.99
N GLY A 311 13.81 16.30 -4.56
CA GLY A 311 13.10 15.60 -3.51
C GLY A 311 12.98 16.55 -2.33
N GLY A 312 11.88 17.23 -2.12
CA GLY A 312 11.65 18.29 -1.15
C GLY A 312 12.36 18.10 0.18
N PHE A 313 12.05 18.86 1.20
CA PHE A 313 12.64 18.65 2.52
C PHE A 313 12.23 17.28 3.09
N ASN A 314 13.08 16.26 2.93
CA ASN A 314 12.86 14.90 3.44
C ASN A 314 14.17 14.15 3.67
N VAL A 315 14.10 13.00 4.35
CA VAL A 315 15.19 12.04 4.55
C VAL A 315 14.64 10.62 4.32
N TYR A 316 15.31 9.83 3.50
CA TYR A 316 14.81 8.56 3.00
C TYR A 316 15.93 7.59 2.61
N HIS A 317 15.61 6.37 2.18
CA HIS A 317 16.52 5.32 1.74
C HIS A 317 17.66 5.01 2.73
N PRO A 318 17.37 4.66 3.98
CA PRO A 318 18.40 4.24 4.90
C PRO A 318 19.03 2.93 4.40
N ARG A 319 20.37 2.90 4.39
CA ARG A 319 21.15 1.72 4.01
C ARG A 319 22.43 1.63 4.78
N VAL A 320 22.82 0.42 5.13
CA VAL A 320 24.14 0.15 5.70
C VAL A 320 25.16 0.09 4.57
N THR A 321 26.11 0.99 4.58
CA THR A 321 27.14 1.09 3.53
C THR A 321 28.49 0.49 3.96
N GLN A 322 28.67 0.27 5.24
CA GLN A 322 29.82 -0.40 5.81
C GLN A 322 29.42 -1.03 7.14
N ILE A 323 29.89 -2.27 7.40
CA ILE A 323 29.74 -2.94 8.70
C ILE A 323 30.94 -3.83 8.95
N ASP A 324 31.54 -3.72 10.15
CA ASP A 324 32.64 -4.54 10.62
C ASP A 324 32.57 -4.75 12.14
N ASP A 325 33.60 -5.33 12.74
CA ASP A 325 33.64 -5.62 14.19
C ASP A 325 33.76 -4.33 15.05
N ALA A 326 34.13 -3.19 14.47
CA ALA A 326 34.29 -1.93 15.18
C ALA A 326 33.01 -1.06 15.12
N GLY A 327 32.14 -1.29 14.13
CA GLY A 327 30.94 -0.51 13.95
C GLY A 327 30.28 -0.67 12.59
N PHE A 328 29.42 0.29 12.27
CA PHE A 328 28.74 0.32 10.98
C PHE A 328 28.43 1.75 10.55
N THR A 329 28.28 1.96 9.25
CA THR A 329 27.91 3.24 8.67
C THR A 329 26.54 3.12 8.02
N VAL A 330 25.64 4.05 8.38
CA VAL A 330 24.35 4.20 7.72
C VAL A 330 24.39 5.43 6.84
N THR A 331 23.84 5.32 5.64
CA THR A 331 23.71 6.41 4.67
C THR A 331 22.23 6.60 4.33
N TRP A 332 21.80 7.84 4.25
CA TRP A 332 20.46 8.25 3.81
C TRP A 332 20.59 9.18 2.61
N ASP A 333 19.59 9.17 1.76
CA ASP A 333 19.37 10.21 0.77
C ASP A 333 18.59 11.34 1.43
N VAL A 334 18.85 12.59 1.06
CA VAL A 334 18.20 13.77 1.63
C VAL A 334 17.76 14.74 0.53
N GLY A 335 16.63 15.41 0.76
CA GLY A 335 16.16 16.46 -0.13
C GLY A 335 17.04 17.70 -0.07
N LEU A 336 17.05 18.48 -1.16
CA LEU A 336 17.95 19.65 -1.35
C LEU A 336 17.75 20.78 -0.33
N ASP A 337 16.59 20.85 0.34
CA ASP A 337 16.31 21.86 1.35
C ASP A 337 16.81 21.49 2.75
N ALA A 338 17.39 20.31 2.92
CA ALA A 338 18.01 19.90 4.17
C ALA A 338 19.33 20.67 4.36
N VAL A 339 19.48 21.33 5.52
CA VAL A 339 20.69 22.11 5.83
C VAL A 339 21.49 21.54 6.99
N ARG A 340 20.86 20.72 7.83
CA ARG A 340 21.47 20.14 9.03
C ARG A 340 20.88 18.78 9.33
N ALA A 341 21.69 17.86 9.85
CA ALA A 341 21.24 16.55 10.32
C ALA A 341 21.75 16.23 11.73
N GLU A 342 20.98 15.46 12.50
CA GLU A 342 21.32 14.90 13.80
C GLU A 342 21.02 13.40 13.82
N PHE A 343 21.82 12.63 14.58
CA PHE A 343 21.76 11.16 14.55
C PHE A 343 21.64 10.59 15.98
N PRO A 344 20.43 10.50 16.55
CA PRO A 344 20.18 9.67 17.73
C PRO A 344 20.43 8.20 17.43
N VAL A 345 21.18 7.53 18.31
CA VAL A 345 21.50 6.10 18.21
C VAL A 345 21.30 5.47 19.58
N TRP A 346 20.67 4.31 19.61
CA TRP A 346 20.56 3.50 20.83
C TRP A 346 20.58 2.02 20.49
N ILE A 347 20.97 1.22 21.48
CA ILE A 347 20.86 -0.23 21.43
C ILE A 347 19.52 -0.64 22.04
N GLU A 348 18.81 -1.53 21.36
CA GLU A 348 17.56 -2.06 21.91
C GLU A 348 17.85 -2.83 23.21
N TYR A 349 16.91 -2.78 24.16
CA TYR A 349 16.99 -3.31 25.53
C TYR A 349 17.89 -2.57 26.50
N ASP A 350 18.51 -1.44 26.11
CA ASP A 350 19.25 -0.59 27.04
C ASP A 350 18.80 0.87 26.93
N SER A 351 17.75 1.20 27.67
CA SER A 351 17.16 2.56 27.67
C SER A 351 18.13 3.64 28.20
N THR A 352 19.27 3.25 28.76
CA THR A 352 20.29 4.17 29.27
C THR A 352 21.37 4.49 28.24
N ASP A 353 21.43 3.73 27.13
CA ASP A 353 22.43 3.86 26.08
C ASP A 353 21.89 4.64 24.88
N VAL A 354 21.41 5.85 25.11
CA VAL A 354 20.99 6.76 24.04
C VAL A 354 22.09 7.78 23.83
N LEU A 355 22.69 7.77 22.63
CA LEU A 355 23.68 8.76 22.23
C LEU A 355 23.14 9.60 21.07
N THR A 356 23.16 10.92 21.24
CA THR A 356 22.99 11.86 20.14
C THR A 356 24.34 12.56 19.95
N LYS A 357 25.08 12.17 18.92
CA LYS A 357 26.38 12.78 18.62
C LYS A 357 26.28 13.71 17.42
N GLY A 358 26.55 14.98 17.68
CA GLY A 358 26.87 15.98 16.69
C GLY A 358 25.72 16.37 15.77
N SER A 359 25.81 17.56 15.24
CA SER A 359 25.06 17.98 14.06
C SER A 359 25.99 18.00 12.85
N LEU A 360 25.51 17.50 11.73
CA LEU A 360 26.21 17.55 10.44
C LEU A 360 25.55 18.64 9.57
N GLU A 361 26.37 19.48 8.96
CA GLU A 361 25.88 20.35 7.89
C GLU A 361 25.64 19.52 6.64
N VAL A 362 24.43 19.64 6.07
CA VAL A 362 24.06 18.92 4.85
C VAL A 362 24.58 19.72 3.65
N THR A 363 25.53 19.14 2.92
CA THR A 363 26.18 19.76 1.75
C THR A 363 26.04 18.94 0.47
N SER A 364 25.33 17.80 0.53
CA SER A 364 25.10 16.88 -0.59
C SER A 364 23.70 16.27 -0.49
N ASP A 365 23.28 15.59 -1.52
CA ASP A 365 22.03 14.80 -1.60
C ASP A 365 22.04 13.52 -0.75
N THR A 366 23.15 13.25 -0.08
CA THR A 366 23.30 12.12 0.85
C THR A 366 23.96 12.57 2.14
N ILE A 367 23.58 11.91 3.25
CA ILE A 367 24.24 12.03 4.55
C ILE A 367 24.63 10.65 5.05
N SER A 368 25.77 10.57 5.75
CA SER A 368 26.22 9.32 6.36
C SER A 368 26.61 9.53 7.80
N TYR A 369 26.33 8.53 8.64
CA TYR A 369 26.74 8.52 10.04
C TYR A 369 27.38 7.18 10.39
N HIS A 370 28.58 7.24 10.97
CA HIS A 370 29.29 6.06 11.47
C HIS A 370 28.98 5.83 12.94
N VAL A 371 28.41 4.67 13.26
CA VAL A 371 28.17 4.20 14.63
C VAL A 371 29.36 3.36 15.06
N SER A 372 30.13 3.84 16.03
CA SER A 372 31.23 3.08 16.63
C SER A 372 30.74 2.27 17.82
N LEU A 373 30.94 0.96 17.84
CA LEU A 373 30.54 0.11 18.97
C LEU A 373 31.26 0.51 20.26
N SER A 374 32.45 1.11 20.17
CA SER A 374 33.18 1.62 21.35
C SER A 374 32.40 2.71 22.09
N ASP A 375 31.60 3.49 21.40
CA ASP A 375 30.74 4.50 22.00
C ASP A 375 29.58 3.92 22.80
N HIS A 376 29.23 2.68 22.51
CA HIS A 376 28.20 1.87 23.16
C HIS A 376 28.82 0.73 24.01
N ALA A 377 29.95 0.98 24.63
CA ALA A 377 30.71 0.03 25.47
C ALA A 377 31.08 -1.29 24.75
N GLY A 378 31.22 -1.29 23.43
CA GLY A 378 31.54 -2.47 22.63
C GLY A 378 30.43 -3.50 22.53
N LYS A 379 29.17 -3.12 22.81
CA LYS A 379 28.04 -4.05 22.79
C LYS A 379 27.64 -4.41 21.37
N ASN A 380 27.47 -5.71 21.11
CA ASN A 380 26.82 -6.24 19.94
C ASN A 380 25.31 -6.31 20.16
N GLY A 381 24.51 -6.10 19.12
CA GLY A 381 23.04 -6.15 19.27
C GLY A 381 22.28 -5.43 18.18
N VAL A 382 20.97 -5.26 18.42
CA VAL A 382 20.09 -4.49 17.55
C VAL A 382 20.20 -3.03 17.90
N TYR A 383 20.68 -2.25 16.96
CA TYR A 383 20.77 -0.79 17.03
C TYR A 383 19.65 -0.14 16.26
N THR A 384 19.05 0.90 16.83
CA THR A 384 18.21 1.83 16.10
C THR A 384 19.00 3.11 15.85
N VAL A 385 19.08 3.52 14.59
CA VAL A 385 19.71 4.77 14.16
C VAL A 385 18.65 5.62 13.48
N GLN A 386 18.49 6.86 13.94
CA GLN A 386 17.62 7.84 13.32
C GLN A 386 18.46 8.93 12.67
N ALA A 387 18.00 9.42 11.51
CA ALA A 387 18.48 10.67 10.94
C ALA A 387 17.37 11.70 11.03
N TYR A 388 17.54 12.71 11.89
CA TYR A 388 16.76 13.94 11.88
C TYR A 388 17.41 14.93 10.94
N VAL A 389 16.72 15.35 9.89
CA VAL A 389 17.17 16.44 9.04
C VAL A 389 16.34 17.68 9.30
N TYR A 390 16.95 18.85 9.15
CA TYR A 390 16.34 20.15 9.40
C TYR A 390 16.51 21.04 8.17
N ASN A 391 15.46 21.78 7.82
CA ASN A 391 15.55 22.84 6.83
C ASN A 391 15.99 24.17 7.46
N ALA A 392 16.15 25.21 6.65
CA ALA A 392 16.57 26.54 7.11
C ALA A 392 15.55 27.21 8.06
N SER A 393 14.27 26.81 8.04
CA SER A 393 13.23 27.31 8.96
C SER A 393 13.21 26.56 10.29
N GLY A 394 14.01 25.48 10.44
CA GLY A 394 14.06 24.67 11.65
C GLY A 394 13.02 23.55 11.71
N GLU A 395 12.24 23.35 10.66
CA GLU A 395 11.35 22.19 10.52
C GLU A 395 12.20 20.91 10.41
N SER A 396 11.74 19.79 10.97
CA SER A 396 12.46 18.51 10.94
C SER A 396 11.69 17.39 10.28
N LYS A 397 12.42 16.49 9.63
CA LYS A 397 11.96 15.18 9.18
C LYS A 397 12.86 14.10 9.76
N VAL A 398 12.35 12.89 9.93
CA VAL A 398 13.09 11.77 10.51
C VAL A 398 12.90 10.49 9.70
N CYS A 399 14.00 9.74 9.54
CA CYS A 399 13.99 8.40 8.98
C CYS A 399 14.86 7.48 9.85
N SER A 400 14.33 6.28 10.14
CA SER A 400 14.96 5.33 11.06
C SER A 400 15.37 4.04 10.33
N ILE A 401 16.42 3.40 10.85
CA ILE A 401 16.82 2.05 10.45
C ILE A 401 17.19 1.23 11.68
N LYS A 402 16.87 -0.06 11.68
CA LYS A 402 17.41 -1.01 12.65
C LYS A 402 18.51 -1.86 12.00
N VAL A 403 19.61 -2.04 12.71
CA VAL A 403 20.81 -2.73 12.24
C VAL A 403 21.25 -3.74 13.29
N LEU A 404 21.59 -4.97 12.88
CA LEU A 404 22.20 -5.98 13.76
C LEU A 404 23.72 -5.86 13.65
N ALA A 405 24.34 -5.32 14.70
CA ALA A 405 25.79 -5.17 14.78
C ALA A 405 26.46 -6.32 15.54
N GLY A 406 27.70 -6.67 15.14
CA GLY A 406 28.51 -7.72 15.76
C GLY A 406 28.33 -9.10 15.15
N VAL A 407 27.73 -9.20 13.98
CA VAL A 407 27.57 -10.45 13.20
C VAL A 407 28.29 -10.38 11.84
N GLY A 408 28.99 -9.28 11.56
CA GLY A 408 29.56 -8.98 10.24
C GLY A 408 28.49 -8.66 9.19
N GLU A 409 28.90 -8.61 7.93
CA GLU A 409 27.97 -8.41 6.82
C GLU A 409 27.25 -9.72 6.52
N GLN A 410 25.94 -9.75 6.78
CA GLN A 410 25.05 -10.87 6.51
C GLN A 410 23.76 -10.39 5.87
N LYS A 411 23.12 -11.29 5.10
CA LYS A 411 21.83 -11.06 4.41
C LYS A 411 20.93 -12.28 4.62
N GLY A 412 19.63 -12.08 4.50
CA GLY A 412 18.64 -13.13 4.72
C GLY A 412 18.46 -13.46 6.20
N PHE A 413 18.12 -14.71 6.50
CA PHE A 413 17.94 -15.17 7.87
C PHE A 413 19.25 -15.29 8.63
N VAL A 414 19.33 -14.60 9.76
CA VAL A 414 20.51 -14.57 10.63
C VAL A 414 20.13 -15.04 12.03
N ASN A 415 20.81 -16.09 12.52
CA ASN A 415 20.67 -16.54 13.90
C ASN A 415 21.73 -15.87 14.77
N TRP A 416 21.29 -15.12 15.76
CA TRP A 416 22.17 -14.45 16.70
C TRP A 416 21.60 -14.52 18.11
N ASN A 417 22.44 -14.90 19.07
CA ASN A 417 22.11 -15.00 20.50
C ASN A 417 20.80 -15.77 20.80
N GLY A 418 20.52 -16.85 20.04
CA GLY A 418 19.35 -17.70 20.21
C GLY A 418 18.05 -17.17 19.58
N SER A 419 18.11 -16.05 18.89
CA SER A 419 16.98 -15.47 18.14
C SER A 419 17.29 -15.41 16.65
N THR A 420 16.25 -15.46 15.83
CA THR A 420 16.35 -15.33 14.37
C THR A 420 15.94 -13.93 13.94
N TYR A 421 16.69 -13.36 13.02
CA TYR A 421 16.49 -12.05 12.41
C TYR A 421 16.46 -12.19 10.90
N TYR A 422 15.94 -11.21 10.19
CA TYR A 422 16.07 -11.12 8.75
C TYR A 422 16.76 -9.81 8.38
N VAL A 423 17.82 -9.90 7.59
CA VAL A 423 18.61 -8.74 7.12
C VAL A 423 18.36 -8.56 5.63
N HIS A 424 17.78 -7.42 5.27
CA HIS A 424 17.53 -7.04 3.88
C HIS A 424 18.83 -6.73 3.11
N GLU A 425 18.74 -6.62 1.78
CA GLU A 425 19.87 -6.28 0.92
C GLU A 425 20.54 -4.94 1.28
N ASN A 426 19.75 -3.97 1.78
CA ASN A 426 20.23 -2.67 2.24
C ASN A 426 20.84 -2.70 3.66
N GLY A 427 20.90 -3.86 4.32
CA GLY A 427 21.42 -4.03 5.67
C GLY A 427 20.44 -3.71 6.80
N ALA A 428 19.22 -3.26 6.49
CA ALA A 428 18.17 -3.06 7.47
C ALA A 428 17.62 -4.40 8.00
N LEU A 429 17.16 -4.43 9.26
CA LEU A 429 16.42 -5.56 9.80
C LEU A 429 14.97 -5.56 9.32
N GLY A 430 14.46 -6.74 8.97
CA GLY A 430 13.03 -6.96 8.73
C GLY A 430 12.22 -6.74 10.01
N LEU A 431 11.13 -6.00 9.90
CA LEU A 431 10.23 -5.67 11.01
C LEU A 431 8.80 -5.98 10.62
N GLN A 432 7.97 -6.39 11.58
CA GLN A 432 6.57 -6.72 11.35
C GLN A 432 6.40 -7.85 10.31
N TRP A 433 5.37 -7.77 9.49
CA TRP A 433 5.11 -8.76 8.46
C TRP A 433 6.09 -8.64 7.29
N GLN A 434 6.77 -9.73 6.96
CA GLN A 434 7.70 -9.84 5.85
C GLN A 434 7.26 -10.97 4.93
N GLU A 435 6.97 -10.65 3.68
CA GLU A 435 6.80 -11.65 2.63
C GLU A 435 8.14 -11.91 1.97
N LEU A 436 8.69 -13.09 2.22
CA LEU A 436 9.97 -13.55 1.69
C LEU A 436 9.73 -14.71 0.70
N GLU A 437 10.73 -15.08 -0.09
CA GLU A 437 10.61 -16.17 -1.06
C GLU A 437 10.18 -17.48 -0.41
N GLU A 438 10.63 -17.74 0.83
CA GLU A 438 10.34 -18.95 1.59
C GLU A 438 8.97 -18.94 2.27
N GLY A 439 8.30 -17.81 2.37
CA GLY A 439 7.00 -17.65 3.04
C GLY A 439 6.81 -16.30 3.72
N CYS A 440 5.72 -16.18 4.47
CA CYS A 440 5.41 -14.98 5.23
C CYS A 440 5.80 -15.17 6.70
N TYR A 441 6.48 -14.18 7.26
CA TYR A 441 7.05 -14.18 8.62
C TYR A 441 6.65 -12.90 9.35
N TYR A 442 6.72 -12.93 10.67
CA TYR A 442 6.54 -11.73 11.49
C TYR A 442 7.75 -11.51 12.40
N PHE A 443 8.28 -10.29 12.38
CA PHE A 443 9.37 -9.86 13.24
C PHE A 443 8.88 -8.79 14.20
N ASP A 444 9.21 -8.92 15.48
CA ASP A 444 8.80 -7.96 16.49
C ASP A 444 9.35 -6.56 16.16
N TYR A 445 8.51 -5.55 16.22
CA TYR A 445 8.88 -4.19 15.83
C TYR A 445 10.01 -3.61 16.70
N THR A 446 10.02 -3.93 18.01
CA THR A 446 11.00 -3.40 18.94
C THR A 446 12.31 -4.18 18.85
N THR A 447 12.22 -5.50 18.90
CA THR A 447 13.37 -6.39 19.03
C THR A 447 13.93 -6.87 17.70
N ALA A 448 13.18 -6.71 16.63
CA ALA A 448 13.42 -7.27 15.30
C ALA A 448 13.58 -8.81 15.29
N GLN A 449 13.22 -9.51 16.36
CA GLN A 449 13.27 -10.96 16.44
C GLN A 449 12.11 -11.61 15.70
N MET A 450 12.38 -12.71 15.02
CA MET A 450 11.34 -13.55 14.42
C MET A 450 10.41 -14.08 15.52
N VAL A 451 9.12 -13.93 15.33
CA VAL A 451 8.09 -14.40 16.26
C VAL A 451 7.58 -15.76 15.81
N THR A 452 7.22 -16.62 16.77
CA THR A 452 6.53 -17.90 16.55
C THR A 452 5.31 -17.99 17.47
N GLY A 453 4.33 -18.82 17.11
CA GLY A 453 3.09 -18.95 17.87
C GLY A 453 2.07 -17.86 17.54
N TRP A 454 1.24 -17.51 18.52
CA TRP A 454 0.13 -16.57 18.31
C TRP A 454 0.57 -15.11 18.19
N VAL A 455 0.04 -14.43 17.18
CA VAL A 455 0.26 -12.99 16.90
C VAL A 455 -1.06 -12.29 16.62
N GLY A 456 -1.14 -11.01 16.99
CA GLY A 456 -2.30 -10.14 16.79
C GLY A 456 -3.21 -10.06 18.00
N SER A 457 -3.91 -8.94 18.16
CA SER A 457 -4.89 -8.68 19.22
C SER A 457 -6.31 -8.99 18.75
N ASP A 458 -6.78 -8.26 17.77
CA ASP A 458 -8.15 -8.35 17.25
C ASP A 458 -8.24 -9.40 16.13
N THR A 459 -7.32 -9.37 15.17
CA THR A 459 -7.12 -10.46 14.22
C THR A 459 -5.97 -11.33 14.69
N LYS A 460 -6.22 -12.63 14.87
CA LYS A 460 -5.22 -13.58 15.34
C LYS A 460 -4.64 -14.37 14.17
N PHE A 461 -3.33 -14.50 14.20
CA PHE A 461 -2.53 -15.32 13.31
C PHE A 461 -1.73 -16.34 14.12
N TYR A 462 -1.27 -17.37 13.48
CA TYR A 462 -0.35 -18.33 14.07
C TYR A 462 0.87 -18.50 13.19
N LEU A 463 2.03 -18.41 13.80
CA LEU A 463 3.31 -18.65 13.13
C LEU A 463 3.85 -20.01 13.59
N ASP A 464 4.15 -20.87 12.64
CA ASP A 464 4.71 -22.19 12.87
C ASP A 464 6.06 -22.11 13.60
N PRO A 465 6.57 -23.22 14.15
CA PRO A 465 7.86 -23.21 14.83
C PRO A 465 9.05 -22.77 13.97
N ASP A 466 8.93 -22.82 12.65
CA ASP A 466 9.91 -22.30 11.69
C ASP A 466 9.69 -20.81 11.37
N GLY A 467 8.71 -20.15 12.02
CA GLY A 467 8.36 -18.75 11.86
C GLY A 467 7.39 -18.45 10.72
N LYS A 468 7.01 -19.44 9.91
CA LYS A 468 6.08 -19.23 8.79
C LYS A 468 4.66 -19.04 9.26
N LEU A 469 3.94 -18.18 8.57
CA LEU A 469 2.51 -17.97 8.76
C LEU A 469 1.74 -19.26 8.46
N HIS A 470 0.98 -19.73 9.44
CA HIS A 470 0.15 -20.92 9.31
C HIS A 470 -1.12 -20.62 8.51
N THR A 471 -1.49 -21.52 7.59
CA THR A 471 -2.76 -21.49 6.85
C THR A 471 -3.41 -22.86 6.85
N GLY A 472 -4.74 -22.91 6.76
CA GLY A 472 -5.48 -24.16 6.81
C GLY A 472 -5.73 -24.66 8.23
N TRP A 473 -5.81 -25.98 8.40
CA TRP A 473 -6.13 -26.60 9.68
C TRP A 473 -4.92 -26.68 10.62
N LEU A 474 -5.08 -26.23 11.86
CA LEU A 474 -4.10 -26.34 12.93
C LEU A 474 -4.69 -27.16 14.10
N LYS A 475 -3.92 -28.12 14.61
CA LYS A 475 -4.20 -28.80 15.87
C LYS A 475 -3.17 -28.38 16.90
N LEU A 476 -3.60 -27.70 17.95
CA LEU A 476 -2.74 -27.19 19.02
C LEU A 476 -3.38 -27.47 20.38
N ASP A 477 -2.66 -28.10 21.30
CA ASP A 477 -3.10 -28.43 22.67
C ASP A 477 -4.47 -29.14 22.71
N GLY A 478 -4.71 -30.07 21.79
CA GLY A 478 -5.95 -30.83 21.69
C GLY A 478 -7.15 -30.06 21.10
N LYS A 479 -6.98 -28.80 20.76
CA LYS A 479 -7.94 -27.94 20.09
C LYS A 479 -7.67 -27.88 18.60
N GLN A 480 -8.70 -27.59 17.82
CA GLN A 480 -8.61 -27.44 16.36
C GLN A 480 -8.99 -26.03 15.95
N TYR A 481 -8.20 -25.46 15.06
CA TYR A 481 -8.35 -24.14 14.50
C TYR A 481 -8.31 -24.24 12.98
N TYR A 482 -8.80 -23.22 12.30
CA TYR A 482 -8.62 -23.05 10.89
C TYR A 482 -8.19 -21.63 10.58
N PHE A 483 -7.21 -21.49 9.69
CA PHE A 483 -6.71 -20.20 9.22
C PHE A 483 -6.99 -20.05 7.73
N TYR A 484 -7.50 -18.89 7.34
CA TYR A 484 -7.72 -18.57 5.93
C TYR A 484 -6.38 -18.52 5.18
N GLN A 485 -6.45 -18.41 3.86
CA GLN A 485 -5.25 -18.28 3.03
C GLN A 485 -4.45 -17.01 3.36
N ALA A 486 -5.14 -15.96 3.79
CA ALA A 486 -4.52 -14.74 4.31
C ALA A 486 -3.88 -14.93 5.71
N GLY A 487 -4.05 -16.08 6.34
CA GLY A 487 -3.47 -16.43 7.64
C GLY A 487 -4.28 -15.99 8.85
N ASP A 488 -5.40 -15.33 8.67
CA ASP A 488 -6.28 -14.93 9.76
C ASP A 488 -7.10 -16.13 10.29
N MET A 489 -7.30 -16.16 11.62
CA MET A 489 -7.99 -17.25 12.31
C MET A 489 -9.50 -17.20 12.06
N ALA A 490 -10.08 -18.33 11.72
CA ALA A 490 -11.54 -18.49 11.54
C ALA A 490 -12.29 -18.46 12.87
N THR A 491 -13.43 -17.75 12.89
CA THR A 491 -14.41 -17.76 13.99
C THR A 491 -15.84 -17.80 13.42
N GLY A 492 -16.82 -18.24 14.22
CA GLY A 492 -18.21 -18.32 13.80
C GLY A 492 -18.50 -19.51 12.88
N LYS A 493 -19.59 -19.42 12.13
CA LYS A 493 -20.02 -20.45 11.17
C LYS A 493 -19.36 -20.24 9.83
N MET A 494 -18.77 -21.29 9.25
CA MET A 494 -18.14 -21.23 7.94
C MET A 494 -18.20 -22.55 7.19
N THR A 495 -18.06 -22.47 5.87
CA THR A 495 -17.94 -23.62 4.96
C THR A 495 -16.47 -23.78 4.56
N ILE A 496 -15.91 -24.97 4.79
CA ILE A 496 -14.55 -25.33 4.37
C ILE A 496 -14.65 -26.56 3.47
N GLY A 497 -14.33 -26.41 2.20
CA GLY A 497 -14.61 -27.44 1.20
C GLY A 497 -16.11 -27.73 1.12
N ASN A 498 -16.48 -29.00 1.36
CA ASN A 498 -17.88 -29.44 1.37
C ASN A 498 -18.49 -29.54 2.79
N GLY A 499 -17.82 -29.04 3.82
CA GLY A 499 -18.22 -29.17 5.23
C GLY A 499 -18.61 -27.85 5.86
N GLU A 500 -19.65 -27.86 6.71
CA GLU A 500 -20.00 -26.75 7.59
C GLU A 500 -19.33 -26.91 8.95
N TYR A 501 -18.72 -25.85 9.46
CA TYR A 501 -17.97 -25.82 10.72
C TYR A 501 -18.41 -24.62 11.55
N TYR A 502 -18.29 -24.77 12.87
CA TYR A 502 -18.53 -23.67 13.81
C TYR A 502 -17.36 -23.54 14.77
N PHE A 503 -16.71 -22.38 14.75
CA PHE A 503 -15.63 -22.01 15.65
C PHE A 503 -16.11 -20.98 16.67
N ASP A 504 -15.68 -21.09 17.92
CA ASP A 504 -16.02 -20.10 18.95
C ASP A 504 -15.25 -18.77 18.74
N GLU A 505 -15.48 -17.81 19.60
CA GLU A 505 -14.80 -16.50 19.59
C GLU A 505 -13.27 -16.58 19.73
N ASN A 506 -12.74 -17.68 20.26
CA ASN A 506 -11.32 -17.95 20.37
C ASN A 506 -10.79 -18.79 19.19
N GLY A 507 -11.59 -19.03 18.16
CA GLY A 507 -11.23 -19.81 16.98
C GLY A 507 -11.21 -21.32 17.20
N VAL A 508 -11.72 -21.83 18.34
CA VAL A 508 -11.71 -23.27 18.63
C VAL A 508 -12.92 -23.93 17.96
N LEU A 509 -12.67 -24.97 17.17
CA LEU A 509 -13.73 -25.76 16.55
C LEU A 509 -14.65 -26.37 17.60
N GLN A 510 -15.94 -26.06 17.52
CA GLN A 510 -17.00 -26.55 18.42
C GLN A 510 -17.84 -27.66 17.77
N SER A 511 -18.11 -27.56 16.47
CA SER A 511 -18.89 -28.53 15.71
C SER A 511 -18.52 -28.52 14.24
N GLY A 512 -18.72 -29.65 13.56
CA GLY A 512 -18.47 -29.81 12.14
C GLY A 512 -18.55 -31.26 11.70
N PHE A 513 -18.57 -31.52 10.39
CA PHE A 513 -18.41 -32.86 9.84
C PHE A 513 -16.99 -33.40 10.12
N ALA A 514 -16.88 -34.73 10.33
CA ALA A 514 -15.60 -35.36 10.61
C ALA A 514 -14.55 -34.97 9.54
N ILE A 515 -13.47 -34.37 10.01
CA ILE A 515 -12.34 -33.95 9.17
C ILE A 515 -11.71 -35.20 8.54
N PRO A 516 -11.44 -35.22 7.22
CA PRO A 516 -10.46 -36.17 6.69
C PRO A 516 -9.15 -35.91 7.45
N GLN A 517 -8.59 -36.95 8.07
CA GLN A 517 -7.33 -36.82 8.79
C GLN A 517 -6.28 -36.17 7.86
N ALA A 518 -5.86 -34.95 8.18
CA ALA A 518 -4.65 -34.39 7.62
C ALA A 518 -3.50 -35.33 8.00
N PRO A 519 -2.56 -35.63 7.10
CA PRO A 519 -1.39 -36.40 7.47
C PRO A 519 -0.70 -35.69 8.62
N SER A 520 -0.45 -36.42 9.72
CA SER A 520 0.28 -35.90 10.88
C SER A 520 1.69 -35.54 10.42
N LEU A 521 1.99 -34.25 10.34
CA LEU A 521 3.35 -33.77 10.05
C LEU A 521 4.24 -33.75 11.29
N TYR A 522 3.73 -34.21 12.46
CA TYR A 522 4.49 -34.29 13.72
C TYR A 522 4.07 -35.55 14.52
N GLU A 523 4.78 -36.65 14.36
CA GLU A 523 5.13 -37.61 15.40
C GLU A 523 6.60 -37.43 15.79
#